data_1d234da06fd919d9efd9d944125ac2df
#
_entry.id   1d234da06fd919d9efd9d944125ac2df
#
_cell.length_a   1.000
_cell.length_b   1.000
_cell.length_c   1.000
_cell.angle_alpha   90.00
_cell.angle_beta   90.00
_cell.angle_gamma   90.00
#
_symmetry.space_group_name_H-M   'P 1'
#
loop_
_entity.id
_entity.type
_entity.pdbx_description
1 polymer ?
#
loop_
_entity_poly.entity_id
_entity_poly.type
_entity_poly.pdbx_seq_one_letter_code
_entity_poly.pdbx_strand_id
1 'polypeptide(L)'
;MSAASDVAGSQVTSATPYAWPFDGPLAADDVALVLIDMQTDFCGLGGYVAQMGYDVSVTRAPIEPLQKVLAAARAAGVRVIHTREGHRPSLADLPANKRWRSRQAGGGIGIGDAGPCGRILTRGEPGWNLIPELAPLPGEDIIDKPGKGTFANTDMDLVLRSCGVKRLILGGITTDVCVHTTMREANDLGYECLLLEDGTAATDPANHAAAIKMVHMQGGVFGATACVDDVARAFDALPRPLDPESAQAKEALRVATMQAGECHTAGSVPAATPSAFIWPAGAAALVMIDWQKDFCHPGGFGGSLGNDVSPLIAAIPAAARVLAAARAASMPVIHTLEAHLPDLSDCPASKKRRCPAIGEPVAAGGRALVRGEPCNALVDELAHLPGEKVIHKPGKGAFFGTDLDAHLRASGVSHLIFTGVTTEVCVQTTMREANDRGYECILVEDATESYFPEFKAATLAMITMQNGIVGWTAKADDVVIAMRG
;
A
#
# COMPACT_ATOMS: atom_id res chain seq x y z
N MET A 1 9.32 27.46 33.79
CA MET A 1 7.88 27.31 33.52
C MET A 1 7.62 27.99 32.19
N SER A 2 7.72 27.23 31.13
CA SER A 2 7.42 27.68 29.76
C SER A 2 5.96 27.31 29.48
N ALA A 3 5.17 28.29 29.07
CA ALA A 3 3.79 28.12 28.67
C ALA A 3 3.73 27.18 27.48
N ALA A 4 3.24 25.95 27.70
CA ALA A 4 2.70 25.11 26.62
C ALA A 4 1.44 25.85 26.13
N SER A 5 1.54 26.49 24.96
CA SER A 5 0.39 27.07 24.28
C SER A 5 -0.58 25.92 23.94
N ASP A 6 -1.81 26.05 24.44
CA ASP A 6 -2.95 25.24 24.09
C ASP A 6 -3.13 25.18 22.55
N VAL A 7 -2.56 24.17 21.91
CA VAL A 7 -3.04 23.66 20.65
C VAL A 7 -4.06 22.57 21.00
N ALA A 8 -5.23 23.02 21.52
CA ALA A 8 -6.44 22.21 21.51
C ALA A 8 -6.92 22.12 20.05
N GLY A 9 -6.18 21.39 19.21
CA GLY A 9 -6.55 21.09 17.84
C GLY A 9 -7.52 19.91 17.84
N SER A 10 -8.58 20.05 17.17
CA SER A 10 -9.58 19.14 16.60
C SER A 10 -9.36 17.63 16.76
N GLN A 11 -9.43 17.13 18.00
CA GLN A 11 -9.66 15.70 18.27
C GLN A 11 -11.14 15.45 18.49
N VAL A 12 -11.60 14.25 18.16
CA VAL A 12 -12.92 13.74 18.58
C VAL A 12 -12.79 13.23 20.02
N THR A 13 -12.91 14.15 20.99
CA THR A 13 -12.68 13.84 22.40
C THR A 13 -13.75 12.95 23.04
N SER A 14 -14.93 12.88 22.44
CA SER A 14 -16.05 12.00 22.83
C SER A 14 -15.94 10.59 22.26
N ALA A 15 -14.95 10.31 21.43
CA ALA A 15 -14.76 8.99 20.86
C ALA A 15 -14.46 7.94 21.95
N THR A 16 -14.94 6.72 21.73
CA THR A 16 -14.82 5.59 22.64
C THR A 16 -13.99 4.51 21.95
N PRO A 17 -13.00 3.88 22.62
CA PRO A 17 -12.66 3.98 24.06
C PRO A 17 -11.61 5.06 24.38
N TYR A 18 -11.13 5.81 23.42
CA TYR A 18 -10.13 6.88 23.59
C TYR A 18 -10.43 8.07 22.68
N ALA A 19 -9.93 9.26 23.03
CA ALA A 19 -10.02 10.42 22.15
C ALA A 19 -9.27 10.17 20.84
N TRP A 20 -9.96 10.36 19.71
CA TRP A 20 -9.43 10.00 18.38
C TRP A 20 -9.04 11.26 17.58
N PRO A 21 -7.91 11.25 16.85
CA PRO A 21 -6.86 10.21 16.79
C PRO A 21 -6.05 10.13 18.09
N PHE A 22 -5.44 8.96 18.37
CA PHE A 22 -4.69 8.74 19.61
C PHE A 22 -3.38 9.55 19.67
N ASP A 23 -2.80 9.88 18.53
CA ASP A 23 -1.44 10.40 18.36
C ASP A 23 -1.37 11.91 18.11
N GLY A 24 -2.46 12.65 18.30
CA GLY A 24 -2.46 14.10 18.17
C GLY A 24 -3.70 14.70 17.53
N PRO A 25 -3.63 15.94 17.04
CA PRO A 25 -4.78 16.59 16.41
C PRO A 25 -5.12 15.97 15.05
N LEU A 26 -6.38 16.06 14.68
CA LEU A 26 -6.88 15.72 13.35
C LEU A 26 -6.36 16.73 12.33
N ALA A 27 -5.92 16.26 11.17
CA ALA A 27 -5.51 17.10 10.05
C ALA A 27 -6.27 16.69 8.78
N ALA A 28 -6.69 17.69 7.98
CA ALA A 28 -7.52 17.42 6.79
C ALA A 28 -6.81 16.61 5.70
N ASP A 29 -5.48 16.70 5.66
CA ASP A 29 -4.63 16.07 4.64
C ASP A 29 -4.19 14.65 4.97
N ASP A 30 -4.36 14.19 6.22
CA ASP A 30 -3.98 12.84 6.62
C ASP A 30 -5.17 11.94 7.01
N VAL A 31 -6.41 12.45 6.85
CA VAL A 31 -7.65 11.73 7.11
C VAL A 31 -8.50 11.59 5.85
N ALA A 32 -9.21 10.47 5.73
CA ALA A 32 -10.25 10.29 4.72
C ALA A 32 -11.58 9.85 5.36
N LEU A 33 -12.67 10.43 4.87
CA LEU A 33 -14.03 9.95 5.12
C LEU A 33 -14.39 8.91 4.06
N VAL A 34 -14.70 7.68 4.47
CA VAL A 34 -15.04 6.58 3.57
C VAL A 34 -16.52 6.22 3.73
N LEU A 35 -17.30 6.43 2.68
CA LEU A 35 -18.72 6.08 2.61
C LEU A 35 -18.87 4.72 1.90
N ILE A 36 -19.18 3.68 2.69
CA ILE A 36 -19.17 2.30 2.23
C ILE A 36 -20.52 1.87 1.70
N ASP A 37 -20.56 1.51 0.41
CA ASP A 37 -21.64 0.82 -0.28
C ASP A 37 -23.03 1.46 -0.15
N MET A 38 -23.11 2.80 -0.14
CA MET A 38 -24.37 3.53 -0.12
C MET A 38 -25.03 3.47 -1.50
N GLN A 39 -25.37 2.24 -1.95
CA GLN A 39 -25.89 1.90 -3.26
C GLN A 39 -27.41 1.66 -3.23
N THR A 40 -28.06 1.80 -4.39
CA THR A 40 -29.48 1.47 -4.55
C THR A 40 -29.79 0.02 -4.18
N ASP A 41 -28.91 -0.93 -4.48
CA ASP A 41 -29.08 -2.35 -4.10
C ASP A 41 -29.18 -2.54 -2.58
N PHE A 42 -28.52 -1.70 -1.79
CA PHE A 42 -28.56 -1.79 -0.32
C PHE A 42 -29.57 -0.86 0.34
N CYS A 43 -29.79 0.33 -0.23
CA CYS A 43 -30.60 1.40 0.39
C CYS A 43 -31.86 1.75 -0.41
N GLY A 44 -32.07 1.20 -1.61
CA GLY A 44 -33.19 1.52 -2.50
C GLY A 44 -34.35 0.57 -2.35
N LEU A 45 -35.58 1.12 -2.54
CA LEU A 45 -36.76 0.29 -2.70
C LEU A 45 -36.58 -0.58 -3.96
N GLY A 46 -36.76 -1.89 -3.83
CA GLY A 46 -36.55 -2.85 -4.92
C GLY A 46 -35.09 -3.28 -5.14
N GLY A 47 -34.16 -2.74 -4.37
CA GLY A 47 -32.76 -3.20 -4.34
C GLY A 47 -32.59 -4.59 -3.71
N TYR A 48 -31.36 -5.08 -3.66
CA TYR A 48 -31.06 -6.42 -3.17
C TYR A 48 -31.51 -6.69 -1.74
N VAL A 49 -31.29 -5.74 -0.83
CA VAL A 49 -31.75 -5.85 0.60
C VAL A 49 -33.25 -6.00 0.70
N ALA A 50 -34.00 -5.19 -0.09
CA ALA A 50 -35.45 -5.31 -0.17
C ALA A 50 -35.90 -6.67 -0.73
N GLN A 51 -35.19 -7.20 -1.75
CA GLN A 51 -35.47 -8.51 -2.34
C GLN A 51 -35.23 -9.68 -1.37
N MET A 52 -34.28 -9.51 -0.43
CA MET A 52 -34.09 -10.47 0.65
C MET A 52 -35.14 -10.43 1.75
N GLY A 53 -36.11 -9.49 1.68
CA GLY A 53 -37.19 -9.33 2.65
C GLY A 53 -36.84 -8.51 3.89
N TYR A 54 -35.72 -7.79 3.89
CA TYR A 54 -35.34 -6.89 4.99
C TYR A 54 -36.04 -5.52 4.86
N ASP A 55 -36.24 -4.88 5.99
CA ASP A 55 -36.73 -3.51 6.06
C ASP A 55 -35.62 -2.52 5.63
N VAL A 56 -35.80 -1.94 4.44
CA VAL A 56 -34.83 -0.97 3.87
C VAL A 56 -34.78 0.33 4.68
N SER A 57 -35.80 0.64 5.50
CA SER A 57 -35.77 1.83 6.36
C SER A 57 -34.55 1.81 7.31
N VAL A 58 -34.17 0.63 7.76
CA VAL A 58 -33.01 0.43 8.63
C VAL A 58 -31.68 0.79 7.91
N THR A 59 -31.50 0.33 6.66
CA THR A 59 -30.31 0.65 5.88
C THR A 59 -30.31 2.10 5.36
N ARG A 60 -31.43 2.78 5.40
CA ARG A 60 -31.54 4.20 5.07
C ARG A 60 -31.36 5.14 6.28
N ALA A 61 -31.45 4.63 7.49
CA ALA A 61 -31.32 5.45 8.71
C ALA A 61 -30.00 6.26 8.74
N PRO A 62 -28.83 5.77 8.27
CA PRO A 62 -27.59 6.53 8.26
C PRO A 62 -27.51 7.65 7.22
N ILE A 63 -28.46 7.77 6.29
CA ILE A 63 -28.35 8.73 5.17
C ILE A 63 -28.25 10.17 5.67
N GLU A 64 -29.16 10.62 6.54
CA GLU A 64 -29.14 11.98 7.05
C GLU A 64 -27.88 12.28 7.89
N PRO A 65 -27.45 11.43 8.85
CA PRO A 65 -26.18 11.60 9.52
C PRO A 65 -25.00 11.66 8.54
N LEU A 66 -24.94 10.76 7.55
CA LEU A 66 -23.87 10.76 6.55
C LEU A 66 -23.85 12.02 5.69
N GLN A 67 -25.00 12.57 5.31
CA GLN A 67 -25.06 13.87 4.62
C GLN A 67 -24.42 14.98 5.44
N LYS A 68 -24.66 14.99 6.75
CA LYS A 68 -24.10 15.99 7.66
C LYS A 68 -22.57 15.91 7.75
N VAL A 69 -21.99 14.72 8.02
CA VAL A 69 -20.53 14.57 8.10
C VAL A 69 -19.87 14.75 6.74
N LEU A 70 -20.53 14.35 5.64
CA LEU A 70 -20.06 14.56 4.28
C LEU A 70 -19.95 16.04 3.94
N ALA A 71 -20.95 16.84 4.31
CA ALA A 71 -20.92 18.30 4.12
C ALA A 71 -19.79 18.94 4.93
N ALA A 72 -19.59 18.53 6.19
CA ALA A 72 -18.50 19.01 7.04
C ALA A 72 -17.12 18.61 6.49
N ALA A 73 -16.95 17.37 6.04
CA ALA A 73 -15.71 16.88 5.43
C ALA A 73 -15.33 17.67 4.18
N ARG A 74 -16.31 17.88 3.28
CA ARG A 74 -16.13 18.70 2.06
C ARG A 74 -15.74 20.14 2.39
N ALA A 75 -16.42 20.75 3.37
CA ALA A 75 -16.11 22.12 3.81
C ALA A 75 -14.72 22.26 4.44
N ALA A 76 -14.23 21.21 5.09
CA ALA A 76 -12.91 21.16 5.71
C ALA A 76 -11.80 20.73 4.72
N GLY A 77 -12.13 20.33 3.49
CA GLY A 77 -11.17 19.81 2.52
C GLY A 77 -10.64 18.41 2.86
N VAL A 78 -11.37 17.68 3.69
CA VAL A 78 -11.08 16.27 3.98
C VAL A 78 -11.38 15.42 2.76
N ARG A 79 -10.49 14.46 2.46
CA ARG A 79 -10.69 13.53 1.35
C ARG A 79 -11.93 12.67 1.58
N VAL A 80 -12.75 12.56 0.53
CA VAL A 80 -13.95 11.71 0.54
C VAL A 80 -13.74 10.56 -0.44
N ILE A 81 -14.03 9.35 0.01
CA ILE A 81 -13.97 8.14 -0.80
C ILE A 81 -15.29 7.41 -0.69
N HIS A 82 -15.85 7.02 -1.83
CA HIS A 82 -17.05 6.20 -1.90
C HIS A 82 -16.68 4.78 -2.32
N THR A 83 -17.37 3.76 -1.82
CA THR A 83 -17.20 2.40 -2.32
C THR A 83 -18.48 1.85 -2.92
N ARG A 84 -18.33 0.92 -3.88
CA ARG A 84 -19.45 0.18 -4.46
C ARG A 84 -19.11 -1.30 -4.53
N GLU A 85 -19.88 -2.14 -3.83
CA GLU A 85 -19.77 -3.59 -4.02
C GLU A 85 -20.45 -3.99 -5.33
N GLY A 86 -19.78 -4.76 -6.14
CA GLY A 86 -20.36 -5.29 -7.37
C GLY A 86 -19.41 -6.08 -8.23
N HIS A 87 -19.98 -6.93 -9.05
CA HIS A 87 -19.27 -7.85 -9.93
C HIS A 87 -19.36 -7.43 -11.39
N ARG A 88 -18.39 -7.88 -12.18
CA ARG A 88 -18.40 -7.68 -13.65
C ARG A 88 -19.68 -8.24 -14.27
N PRO A 89 -20.20 -7.67 -15.36
CA PRO A 89 -21.38 -8.22 -16.06
C PRO A 89 -21.27 -9.70 -16.44
N SER A 90 -20.04 -10.18 -16.69
CA SER A 90 -19.75 -11.61 -16.94
C SER A 90 -19.77 -12.48 -15.68
N LEU A 91 -19.80 -11.88 -14.49
CA LEU A 91 -19.65 -12.55 -13.18
C LEU A 91 -18.35 -13.37 -13.04
N ALA A 92 -17.33 -13.08 -13.87
CA ALA A 92 -16.07 -13.81 -13.83
C ALA A 92 -15.25 -13.58 -12.55
N ASP A 93 -15.56 -12.49 -11.81
CA ASP A 93 -14.97 -12.12 -10.52
C ASP A 93 -15.88 -12.49 -9.32
N LEU A 94 -16.95 -13.28 -9.54
CA LEU A 94 -17.86 -13.75 -8.50
C LEU A 94 -17.50 -15.19 -8.09
N PRO A 95 -16.92 -15.41 -6.90
CA PRO A 95 -16.61 -16.76 -6.40
C PRO A 95 -17.86 -17.61 -6.26
N ALA A 96 -17.74 -18.89 -6.60
CA ALA A 96 -18.87 -19.84 -6.59
C ALA A 96 -19.57 -19.93 -5.23
N ASN A 97 -18.80 -19.91 -4.13
CA ASN A 97 -19.33 -19.91 -2.76
C ASN A 97 -20.10 -18.62 -2.44
N LYS A 98 -19.65 -17.44 -2.88
CA LYS A 98 -20.35 -16.16 -2.71
C LYS A 98 -21.65 -16.17 -3.50
N ARG A 99 -21.62 -16.65 -4.75
CA ARG A 99 -22.79 -16.80 -5.59
C ARG A 99 -23.84 -17.73 -4.98
N TRP A 100 -23.40 -18.87 -4.45
CA TRP A 100 -24.28 -19.84 -3.79
C TRP A 100 -24.93 -19.22 -2.54
N ARG A 101 -24.12 -18.62 -1.65
CA ARG A 101 -24.62 -18.00 -0.42
C ARG A 101 -25.62 -16.87 -0.66
N SER A 102 -25.39 -16.04 -1.69
CA SER A 102 -26.28 -14.92 -2.01
C SER A 102 -27.71 -15.36 -2.37
N ARG A 103 -27.90 -16.62 -2.73
CA ARG A 103 -29.20 -17.21 -3.07
C ARG A 103 -29.87 -17.97 -1.93
N GLN A 104 -29.24 -18.01 -0.75
CA GLN A 104 -29.82 -18.73 0.41
C GLN A 104 -30.86 -17.89 1.16
N ALA A 105 -30.95 -16.60 0.89
CA ALA A 105 -31.98 -15.68 1.40
C ALA A 105 -32.89 -15.18 0.24
N GLY A 106 -33.95 -14.48 0.54
CA GLY A 106 -34.75 -13.76 -0.44
C GLY A 106 -35.38 -14.60 -1.55
N GLY A 107 -35.84 -15.80 -1.25
CA GLY A 107 -36.56 -16.63 -2.23
C GLY A 107 -35.65 -17.20 -3.34
N GLY A 108 -34.34 -17.27 -3.11
CA GLY A 108 -33.36 -17.84 -4.05
C GLY A 108 -32.79 -16.86 -5.08
N ILE A 109 -33.11 -15.59 -4.97
CA ILE A 109 -32.56 -14.51 -5.83
C ILE A 109 -31.23 -14.06 -5.24
N GLY A 110 -30.18 -13.98 -6.06
CA GLY A 110 -28.84 -13.62 -5.61
C GLY A 110 -28.06 -12.76 -6.59
N ILE A 111 -26.80 -12.55 -6.30
CA ILE A 111 -25.89 -11.70 -7.09
C ILE A 111 -25.86 -12.16 -8.55
N GLY A 112 -26.08 -11.23 -9.47
CA GLY A 112 -26.14 -11.44 -10.91
C GLY A 112 -27.50 -11.83 -11.47
N ASP A 113 -28.47 -12.15 -10.62
CA ASP A 113 -29.84 -12.45 -11.04
C ASP A 113 -30.62 -11.14 -11.31
N ALA A 114 -31.66 -11.20 -12.14
CA ALA A 114 -32.48 -10.04 -12.45
C ALA A 114 -33.33 -9.63 -11.24
N GLY A 115 -33.37 -8.34 -10.94
CA GLY A 115 -34.21 -7.72 -9.92
C GLY A 115 -34.87 -6.44 -10.45
N PRO A 116 -35.70 -5.78 -9.64
CA PRO A 116 -36.37 -4.54 -10.06
C PRO A 116 -35.44 -3.39 -10.43
N CYS A 117 -34.23 -3.36 -9.85
CA CYS A 117 -33.19 -2.35 -10.12
C CYS A 117 -32.11 -2.86 -11.06
N GLY A 118 -32.42 -3.80 -11.96
CA GLY A 118 -31.43 -4.45 -12.84
C GLY A 118 -30.85 -5.71 -12.22
N ARG A 119 -29.71 -6.17 -12.75
CA ARG A 119 -29.01 -7.35 -12.21
C ARG A 119 -28.33 -7.00 -10.89
N ILE A 120 -28.68 -7.73 -9.84
CA ILE A 120 -28.22 -7.51 -8.46
C ILE A 120 -26.71 -7.45 -8.38
N LEU A 121 -26.16 -6.42 -7.72
CA LEU A 121 -24.74 -6.16 -7.49
C LEU A 121 -23.88 -6.39 -8.75
N THR A 122 -24.39 -5.95 -9.90
CA THR A 122 -23.69 -6.06 -11.19
C THR A 122 -23.30 -4.67 -11.67
N ARG A 123 -22.01 -4.47 -11.97
CA ARG A 123 -21.46 -3.18 -12.42
C ARG A 123 -22.16 -2.69 -13.68
N GLY A 124 -22.56 -1.42 -13.68
CA GLY A 124 -23.29 -0.77 -14.76
C GLY A 124 -24.81 -0.88 -14.66
N GLU A 125 -25.36 -1.66 -13.74
CA GLU A 125 -26.80 -1.76 -13.51
C GLU A 125 -27.30 -0.63 -12.58
N PRO A 126 -28.58 -0.22 -12.68
CA PRO A 126 -29.11 0.86 -11.83
C PRO A 126 -28.99 0.60 -10.32
N GLY A 127 -29.17 -0.66 -9.89
CA GLY A 127 -29.06 -1.07 -8.48
C GLY A 127 -27.65 -0.88 -7.92
N TRP A 128 -26.62 -1.00 -8.76
CA TRP A 128 -25.23 -0.85 -8.38
C TRP A 128 -24.82 0.61 -8.15
N ASN A 129 -25.55 1.60 -8.67
CA ASN A 129 -25.21 3.01 -8.50
C ASN A 129 -25.39 3.46 -7.04
N LEU A 130 -24.56 4.43 -6.64
CA LEU A 130 -24.74 5.14 -5.37
C LEU A 130 -26.08 5.88 -5.35
N ILE A 131 -26.67 5.99 -4.17
CA ILE A 131 -27.93 6.71 -4.00
C ILE A 131 -27.73 8.21 -4.23
N PRO A 132 -28.72 8.92 -4.82
CA PRO A 132 -28.59 10.34 -5.14
C PRO A 132 -28.31 11.24 -3.92
N GLU A 133 -28.80 10.86 -2.74
CA GLU A 133 -28.64 11.62 -1.50
C GLU A 133 -27.18 11.75 -1.04
N LEU A 134 -26.33 10.82 -1.45
CA LEU A 134 -24.91 10.76 -1.11
C LEU A 134 -24.04 10.69 -2.38
N ALA A 135 -24.49 11.31 -3.45
CA ALA A 135 -23.77 11.32 -4.73
C ALA A 135 -22.36 11.93 -4.56
N PRO A 136 -21.33 11.29 -5.16
CA PRO A 136 -19.98 11.85 -5.17
C PRO A 136 -19.92 13.15 -5.98
N LEU A 137 -19.07 14.08 -5.55
CA LEU A 137 -18.70 15.24 -6.32
C LEU A 137 -17.61 14.92 -7.33
N PRO A 138 -17.47 15.71 -8.42
CA PRO A 138 -16.30 15.58 -9.31
C PRO A 138 -14.99 15.72 -8.53
N GLY A 139 -14.09 14.74 -8.68
CA GLY A 139 -12.82 14.66 -7.97
C GLY A 139 -12.85 13.84 -6.68
N GLU A 140 -14.00 13.35 -6.23
CA GLU A 140 -14.07 12.35 -5.16
C GLU A 140 -13.84 10.95 -5.73
N ASP A 141 -13.06 10.14 -5.00
CA ASP A 141 -12.68 8.80 -5.45
C ASP A 141 -13.83 7.81 -5.25
N ILE A 142 -13.99 6.88 -6.22
CA ILE A 142 -14.94 5.77 -6.13
C ILE A 142 -14.18 4.46 -6.29
N ILE A 143 -14.22 3.62 -5.26
CA ILE A 143 -13.58 2.30 -5.25
C ILE A 143 -14.61 1.21 -5.53
N ASP A 144 -14.49 0.54 -6.67
CA ASP A 144 -15.32 -0.60 -7.04
C ASP A 144 -14.71 -1.90 -6.52
N LYS A 145 -15.40 -2.57 -5.60
CA LYS A 145 -14.89 -3.76 -4.91
C LYS A 145 -15.71 -5.03 -5.21
N PRO A 146 -15.06 -6.18 -5.45
CA PRO A 146 -15.75 -7.46 -5.63
C PRO A 146 -15.99 -8.17 -4.29
N GLY A 147 -15.36 -7.71 -3.22
CA GLY A 147 -15.41 -8.28 -1.87
C GLY A 147 -16.28 -7.51 -0.89
N LYS A 148 -16.29 -7.97 0.35
CA LYS A 148 -16.94 -7.25 1.46
C LYS A 148 -16.04 -6.11 1.93
N GLY A 149 -14.76 -6.39 2.15
CA GLY A 149 -13.76 -5.38 2.47
C GLY A 149 -13.36 -4.55 1.25
N THR A 150 -12.82 -3.37 1.53
CA THR A 150 -12.49 -2.40 0.48
C THR A 150 -11.05 -2.54 -0.03
N PHE A 151 -10.17 -3.22 0.71
CA PHE A 151 -8.76 -3.32 0.33
C PHE A 151 -8.45 -4.54 -0.55
N ALA A 152 -9.13 -5.67 -0.31
CA ALA A 152 -8.89 -6.88 -1.08
C ALA A 152 -9.31 -6.74 -2.55
N ASN A 153 -8.35 -6.89 -3.47
CA ASN A 153 -8.53 -6.81 -4.93
C ASN A 153 -9.02 -5.44 -5.44
N THR A 154 -8.59 -4.36 -4.80
CA THR A 154 -8.84 -2.97 -5.19
C THR A 154 -7.55 -2.15 -5.11
N ASP A 155 -7.61 -0.92 -5.55
CA ASP A 155 -6.54 0.07 -5.44
C ASP A 155 -6.68 0.99 -4.20
N MET A 156 -7.56 0.68 -3.24
CA MET A 156 -7.84 1.49 -2.06
C MET A 156 -6.56 1.86 -1.27
N ASP A 157 -5.73 0.88 -0.95
CA ASP A 157 -4.50 1.12 -0.20
C ASP A 157 -3.52 2.03 -0.97
N LEU A 158 -3.41 1.83 -2.28
CA LEU A 158 -2.58 2.67 -3.14
C LEU A 158 -3.06 4.13 -3.14
N VAL A 159 -4.37 4.35 -3.33
CA VAL A 159 -4.99 5.69 -3.32
C VAL A 159 -4.75 6.39 -1.99
N LEU A 160 -5.03 5.72 -0.86
CA LEU A 160 -4.85 6.29 0.48
C LEU A 160 -3.39 6.69 0.74
N ARG A 161 -2.44 5.81 0.43
CA ARG A 161 -1.01 6.06 0.67
C ARG A 161 -0.44 7.13 -0.24
N SER A 162 -0.82 7.13 -1.51
CA SER A 162 -0.40 8.16 -2.46
C SER A 162 -0.85 9.56 -2.04
N CYS A 163 -1.96 9.63 -1.30
CA CYS A 163 -2.50 10.88 -0.76
C CYS A 163 -2.03 11.20 0.66
N GLY A 164 -1.15 10.40 1.26
CA GLY A 164 -0.62 10.62 2.61
C GLY A 164 -1.63 10.35 3.72
N VAL A 165 -2.74 9.67 3.43
CA VAL A 165 -3.78 9.34 4.41
C VAL A 165 -3.25 8.31 5.42
N LYS A 166 -3.48 8.57 6.71
CA LYS A 166 -3.10 7.69 7.82
C LYS A 166 -4.31 7.26 8.64
N ARG A 167 -5.41 8.00 8.53
CA ARG A 167 -6.60 7.90 9.38
C ARG A 167 -7.85 7.76 8.54
N LEU A 168 -8.74 6.86 8.93
CA LEU A 168 -9.99 6.60 8.22
C LEU A 168 -11.19 6.79 9.14
N ILE A 169 -12.15 7.57 8.69
CA ILE A 169 -13.48 7.67 9.31
C ILE A 169 -14.44 6.88 8.42
N LEU A 170 -15.07 5.87 8.98
CA LEU A 170 -15.84 4.87 8.26
C LEU A 170 -17.32 4.99 8.57
N GLY A 171 -18.14 5.08 7.53
CA GLY A 171 -19.59 5.00 7.62
C GLY A 171 -20.19 4.24 6.43
N GLY A 172 -21.49 3.99 6.43
CA GLY A 172 -22.18 3.29 5.33
C GLY A 172 -22.77 1.94 5.72
N ILE A 173 -22.93 1.04 4.77
CA ILE A 173 -23.75 -0.18 4.89
C ILE A 173 -22.95 -1.43 4.53
N THR A 174 -23.10 -2.57 5.26
CA THR A 174 -23.72 -2.71 6.56
C THR A 174 -22.64 -2.76 7.64
N THR A 175 -22.97 -2.29 8.84
CA THR A 175 -22.03 -2.19 9.97
C THR A 175 -21.27 -3.50 10.19
N ASP A 176 -21.99 -4.60 10.24
CA ASP A 176 -21.52 -5.94 10.59
C ASP A 176 -20.84 -6.69 9.43
N VAL A 177 -20.93 -6.19 8.19
CA VAL A 177 -20.37 -6.85 7.02
C VAL A 177 -19.34 -5.96 6.33
N CYS A 178 -19.72 -5.10 5.39
CA CYS A 178 -18.77 -4.36 4.55
C CYS A 178 -17.97 -3.33 5.34
N VAL A 179 -18.63 -2.60 6.26
CA VAL A 179 -17.99 -1.57 7.08
C VAL A 179 -16.97 -2.22 8.03
N HIS A 180 -17.39 -3.22 8.79
CA HIS A 180 -16.51 -3.89 9.75
C HIS A 180 -15.38 -4.68 9.09
N THR A 181 -15.63 -5.29 7.90
CA THR A 181 -14.56 -5.95 7.14
C THR A 181 -13.53 -4.94 6.67
N THR A 182 -13.97 -3.80 6.10
CA THR A 182 -13.06 -2.71 5.68
C THR A 182 -12.24 -2.17 6.85
N MET A 183 -12.88 -1.98 8.03
CA MET A 183 -12.19 -1.51 9.23
C MET A 183 -11.10 -2.46 9.69
N ARG A 184 -11.35 -3.77 9.67
CA ARG A 184 -10.36 -4.79 10.02
C ARG A 184 -9.18 -4.82 9.05
N GLU A 185 -9.47 -4.81 7.74
CA GLU A 185 -8.42 -4.74 6.71
C GLU A 185 -7.57 -3.48 6.88
N ALA A 186 -8.21 -2.32 7.11
CA ALA A 186 -7.52 -1.05 7.33
C ALA A 186 -6.62 -1.09 8.58
N ASN A 187 -7.13 -1.64 9.68
CA ASN A 187 -6.37 -1.79 10.93
C ASN A 187 -5.13 -2.68 10.72
N ASP A 188 -5.28 -3.83 10.05
CA ASP A 188 -4.16 -4.74 9.76
C ASP A 188 -3.11 -4.10 8.84
N LEU A 189 -3.52 -3.12 8.01
CA LEU A 189 -2.64 -2.31 7.16
C LEU A 189 -2.02 -1.10 7.89
N GLY A 190 -2.38 -0.88 9.17
CA GLY A 190 -1.82 0.17 10.02
C GLY A 190 -2.53 1.53 9.92
N TYR A 191 -3.75 1.59 9.35
CA TYR A 191 -4.56 2.80 9.42
C TYR A 191 -5.23 2.95 10.79
N GLU A 192 -5.25 4.18 11.31
CA GLU A 192 -6.02 4.55 12.49
C GLU A 192 -7.49 4.74 12.10
N CYS A 193 -8.41 3.98 12.70
CA CYS A 193 -9.80 3.91 12.26
C CYS A 193 -10.79 4.47 13.30
N LEU A 194 -11.77 5.23 12.82
CA LEU A 194 -12.98 5.66 13.55
C LEU A 194 -14.22 5.18 12.84
N LEU A 195 -15.11 4.50 13.55
CA LEU A 195 -16.42 4.10 13.05
C LEU A 195 -17.50 5.12 13.49
N LEU A 196 -18.33 5.57 12.55
CA LEU A 196 -19.49 6.43 12.83
C LEU A 196 -20.64 5.56 13.34
N GLU A 197 -21.04 5.73 14.62
CA GLU A 197 -22.06 4.89 15.24
C GLU A 197 -23.43 5.05 14.57
N ASP A 198 -23.87 6.27 14.35
CA ASP A 198 -25.13 6.67 13.69
C ASP A 198 -24.97 6.91 12.18
N GLY A 199 -23.73 6.87 11.67
CA GLY A 199 -23.37 6.90 10.26
C GLY A 199 -23.30 5.52 9.61
N THR A 200 -23.72 4.46 10.28
CA THR A 200 -23.78 3.10 9.77
C THR A 200 -24.98 2.35 10.34
N ALA A 201 -25.45 1.30 9.67
CA ALA A 201 -26.52 0.43 10.16
C ALA A 201 -26.35 -1.01 9.64
N ALA A 202 -26.94 -1.96 10.32
CA ALA A 202 -27.06 -3.35 9.88
C ALA A 202 -28.54 -3.71 9.69
N THR A 203 -28.84 -4.71 8.87
CA THR A 203 -30.20 -5.22 8.68
C THR A 203 -30.78 -5.83 9.96
N ASP A 204 -29.93 -6.22 10.90
CA ASP A 204 -30.28 -6.64 12.25
C ASP A 204 -29.68 -5.65 13.26
N PRO A 205 -30.52 -4.94 14.06
CA PRO A 205 -30.03 -3.98 15.07
C PRO A 205 -29.14 -4.61 16.14
N ALA A 206 -29.32 -5.90 16.46
CA ALA A 206 -28.47 -6.60 17.43
C ALA A 206 -27.05 -6.80 16.86
N ASN A 207 -26.95 -7.13 15.57
CA ASN A 207 -25.66 -7.21 14.88
C ASN A 207 -24.94 -5.86 14.82
N HIS A 208 -25.67 -4.77 14.56
CA HIS A 208 -25.14 -3.43 14.60
C HIS A 208 -24.53 -3.10 15.96
N ALA A 209 -25.28 -3.29 17.04
CA ALA A 209 -24.81 -3.03 18.41
C ALA A 209 -23.60 -3.92 18.78
N ALA A 210 -23.62 -5.20 18.37
CA ALA A 210 -22.51 -6.11 18.60
C ALA A 210 -21.25 -5.70 17.82
N ALA A 211 -21.37 -5.25 16.57
CA ALA A 211 -20.26 -4.78 15.76
C ALA A 211 -19.59 -3.55 16.38
N ILE A 212 -20.36 -2.55 16.81
CA ILE A 212 -19.84 -1.37 17.53
C ILE A 212 -19.11 -1.80 18.81
N LYS A 213 -19.72 -2.68 19.63
CA LYS A 213 -19.11 -3.19 20.85
C LYS A 213 -17.77 -3.89 20.55
N MET A 214 -17.66 -4.65 19.45
CA MET A 214 -16.40 -5.30 19.06
C MET A 214 -15.28 -4.30 18.77
N VAL A 215 -15.59 -3.11 18.26
CA VAL A 215 -14.57 -2.07 18.04
C VAL A 215 -13.96 -1.61 19.37
N HIS A 216 -14.79 -1.43 20.40
CA HIS A 216 -14.37 -0.95 21.72
C HIS A 216 -13.55 -1.95 22.53
N MET A 217 -13.69 -3.25 22.26
CA MET A 217 -13.05 -4.30 23.06
C MET A 217 -11.54 -4.15 23.12
N GLN A 218 -10.93 -4.61 24.20
CA GLN A 218 -9.48 -4.65 24.40
C GLN A 218 -8.82 -3.26 24.22
N GLY A 219 -9.52 -2.19 24.59
CA GLY A 219 -9.01 -0.83 24.48
C GLY A 219 -9.09 -0.25 23.05
N GLY A 220 -9.96 -0.79 22.20
CA GLY A 220 -10.15 -0.34 20.82
C GLY A 220 -9.36 -1.18 19.82
N VAL A 221 -9.52 -2.52 19.87
CA VAL A 221 -8.75 -3.47 19.04
C VAL A 221 -8.85 -3.21 17.53
N PHE A 222 -9.91 -2.53 17.07
CA PHE A 222 -10.05 -2.12 15.67
C PHE A 222 -10.10 -0.61 15.48
N GLY A 223 -9.93 0.18 16.55
CA GLY A 223 -9.98 1.62 16.54
C GLY A 223 -10.99 2.18 17.53
N ALA A 224 -11.59 3.33 17.23
CA ALA A 224 -12.57 4.01 18.06
C ALA A 224 -13.92 4.16 17.35
N THR A 225 -14.93 4.59 18.09
CA THR A 225 -16.25 4.96 17.54
C THR A 225 -16.68 6.34 18.05
N ALA A 226 -17.50 7.05 17.27
CA ALA A 226 -18.12 8.30 17.67
C ALA A 226 -19.40 8.55 16.89
N CYS A 227 -20.25 9.45 17.39
CA CYS A 227 -21.40 9.94 16.65
C CYS A 227 -20.97 10.94 15.57
N VAL A 228 -21.73 10.99 14.48
CA VAL A 228 -21.53 11.91 13.36
C VAL A 228 -21.39 13.35 13.81
N ASP A 229 -22.21 13.79 14.78
CA ASP A 229 -22.18 15.16 15.30
C ASP A 229 -20.83 15.57 15.91
N ASP A 230 -20.16 14.64 16.57
CA ASP A 230 -18.87 14.89 17.18
C ASP A 230 -17.77 15.01 16.12
N VAL A 231 -17.82 14.15 15.11
CA VAL A 231 -16.88 14.19 13.97
C VAL A 231 -17.11 15.43 13.11
N ALA A 232 -18.36 15.81 12.85
CA ALA A 232 -18.67 17.03 12.11
C ALA A 232 -18.15 18.28 12.83
N ARG A 233 -18.30 18.35 14.17
CA ARG A 233 -17.70 19.44 14.98
C ARG A 233 -16.17 19.44 14.91
N ALA A 234 -15.54 18.28 14.92
CA ALA A 234 -14.09 18.18 14.76
C ALA A 234 -13.63 18.68 13.38
N PHE A 235 -14.37 18.36 12.31
CA PHE A 235 -14.10 18.90 10.98
C PHE A 235 -14.34 20.42 10.89
N ASP A 236 -15.41 20.93 11.52
CA ASP A 236 -15.67 22.39 11.55
C ASP A 236 -14.58 23.18 12.29
N ALA A 237 -13.85 22.55 13.21
CA ALA A 237 -12.71 23.14 13.91
C ALA A 237 -11.41 23.10 13.09
N LEU A 238 -11.36 22.37 11.98
CA LEU A 238 -10.19 22.36 11.10
C LEU A 238 -10.04 23.70 10.37
N PRO A 239 -8.79 24.16 10.11
CA PRO A 239 -8.56 25.30 9.25
C PRO A 239 -9.22 25.09 7.89
N ARG A 240 -10.17 25.95 7.53
CA ARG A 240 -10.82 25.85 6.22
C ARG A 240 -9.81 26.11 5.10
N PRO A 241 -9.83 25.34 4.01
CA PRO A 241 -9.04 25.67 2.84
C PRO A 241 -9.40 27.09 2.38
N LEU A 242 -8.39 27.93 2.21
CA LEU A 242 -8.56 29.25 1.62
C LEU A 242 -8.95 29.06 0.17
N ASP A 243 -10.25 29.24 -0.16
CA ASP A 243 -10.83 29.25 -1.52
C ASP A 243 -10.63 27.99 -2.41
N PRO A 244 -11.64 27.50 -3.18
CA PRO A 244 -11.50 26.35 -4.09
C PRO A 244 -10.39 26.50 -5.15
N GLU A 245 -10.12 27.73 -5.61
CA GLU A 245 -8.94 28.01 -6.46
C GLU A 245 -7.62 27.84 -5.70
N SER A 246 -7.61 28.04 -4.38
CA SER A 246 -6.43 27.78 -3.57
C SER A 246 -6.24 26.31 -3.21
N ALA A 247 -7.26 25.46 -3.30
CA ALA A 247 -7.11 24.00 -3.12
C ALA A 247 -6.41 23.38 -4.34
N GLN A 248 -6.70 23.84 -5.56
CA GLN A 248 -5.91 23.50 -6.76
C GLN A 248 -4.53 24.13 -6.73
N ALA A 249 -4.40 25.37 -6.22
CA ALA A 249 -3.11 26.01 -6.00
C ALA A 249 -2.34 25.35 -4.84
N LYS A 250 -3.02 24.80 -3.82
CA LYS A 250 -2.39 24.00 -2.74
C LYS A 250 -2.02 22.60 -3.19
N GLU A 251 -2.78 21.98 -4.09
CA GLU A 251 -2.36 20.71 -4.71
C GLU A 251 -1.22 20.95 -5.71
N ALA A 252 -1.27 22.03 -6.51
CA ALA A 252 -0.13 22.48 -7.30
C ALA A 252 1.04 22.97 -6.41
N LEU A 253 0.76 23.58 -5.26
CA LEU A 253 1.76 23.97 -4.25
C LEU A 253 2.19 22.77 -3.40
N ARG A 254 1.35 21.76 -3.18
CA ARG A 254 1.72 20.50 -2.51
C ARG A 254 2.56 19.62 -3.43
N VAL A 255 2.25 19.58 -4.73
CA VAL A 255 3.15 19.03 -5.74
C VAL A 255 4.42 19.90 -5.85
N ALA A 256 4.32 21.23 -5.77
CA ALA A 256 5.47 22.15 -5.75
C ALA A 256 6.15 22.24 -4.38
N THR A 257 5.44 21.96 -3.24
CA THR A 257 6.00 21.95 -1.87
C THR A 257 6.45 20.56 -1.45
N MET A 258 5.99 19.49 -2.08
CA MET A 258 6.75 18.24 -2.19
C MET A 258 8.05 18.47 -2.99
N GLN A 259 8.10 19.56 -3.80
CA GLN A 259 9.30 20.06 -4.47
C GLN A 259 10.01 21.21 -3.74
N ALA A 260 9.41 21.87 -2.74
CA ALA A 260 9.91 23.11 -2.14
C ALA A 260 9.57 23.36 -0.65
N GLY A 261 9.09 22.35 0.10
CA GLY A 261 9.14 22.44 1.56
C GLY A 261 10.61 22.57 1.98
N GLU A 262 10.91 23.38 2.99
CA GLU A 262 12.20 23.37 3.66
C GLU A 262 12.45 21.97 4.24
N CYS A 263 12.63 21.01 3.31
CA CYS A 263 13.16 19.71 3.56
C CYS A 263 14.65 19.95 3.81
N HIS A 264 15.08 19.75 5.04
CA HIS A 264 16.48 19.44 5.27
C HIS A 264 16.76 18.21 4.44
N THR A 265 17.21 18.40 3.19
CA THR A 265 17.55 17.34 2.27
C THR A 265 18.68 16.54 2.89
N ALA A 266 18.44 15.28 3.27
CA ALA A 266 19.50 14.42 3.79
C ALA A 266 20.47 14.01 2.69
N GLY A 267 20.08 14.13 1.41
CA GLY A 267 20.95 13.88 0.28
C GLY A 267 20.37 14.35 -1.04
N SER A 268 21.27 14.67 -1.95
CA SER A 268 20.97 15.02 -3.33
C SER A 268 22.05 14.46 -4.25
N VAL A 269 21.64 13.81 -5.34
CA VAL A 269 22.50 13.33 -6.42
C VAL A 269 22.26 14.20 -7.65
N PRO A 270 22.95 15.35 -7.79
CA PRO A 270 22.72 16.28 -8.92
C PRO A 270 23.04 15.66 -10.29
N ALA A 271 23.98 14.70 -10.31
CA ALA A 271 24.42 13.99 -11.51
C ALA A 271 23.50 12.83 -11.91
N ALA A 272 22.40 12.60 -11.20
CA ALA A 272 21.46 11.53 -11.55
C ALA A 272 20.77 11.79 -12.89
N THR A 273 20.49 10.74 -13.62
CA THR A 273 19.76 10.77 -14.89
C THR A 273 18.35 10.23 -14.66
N PRO A 274 17.30 10.89 -15.16
CA PRO A 274 17.29 12.03 -16.12
C PRO A 274 17.41 13.42 -15.48
N SER A 275 17.35 13.53 -14.18
CA SER A 275 17.43 14.78 -13.41
C SER A 275 18.03 14.53 -12.03
N ALA A 276 18.28 15.58 -11.25
CA ALA A 276 18.73 15.40 -9.86
C ALA A 276 17.77 14.53 -9.06
N PHE A 277 18.30 13.56 -8.32
CA PHE A 277 17.55 12.74 -7.38
C PHE A 277 17.76 13.25 -5.97
N ILE A 278 16.67 13.56 -5.27
CA ILE A 278 16.69 14.20 -3.96
C ILE A 278 15.83 13.39 -3.01
N TRP A 279 16.30 13.16 -1.77
CA TRP A 279 15.49 12.50 -0.74
C TRP A 279 15.47 13.28 0.58
N PRO A 280 14.33 13.26 1.30
CA PRO A 280 14.20 13.87 2.63
C PRO A 280 15.05 13.16 3.68
N ALA A 281 15.40 13.87 4.76
CA ALA A 281 16.10 13.29 5.89
C ALA A 281 15.33 12.10 6.48
N GLY A 282 16.01 10.96 6.63
CA GLY A 282 15.42 9.74 7.19
C GLY A 282 14.42 9.01 6.28
N ALA A 283 14.17 9.50 5.05
CA ALA A 283 13.17 8.91 4.15
C ALA A 283 13.78 7.96 3.10
N ALA A 284 15.09 7.72 3.11
CA ALA A 284 15.76 6.85 2.16
C ALA A 284 16.25 5.54 2.80
N ALA A 285 16.29 4.47 2.03
CA ALA A 285 16.89 3.20 2.39
C ALA A 285 17.76 2.64 1.26
N LEU A 286 18.82 1.94 1.62
CA LEU A 286 19.64 1.16 0.67
C LEU A 286 19.10 -0.26 0.58
N VAL A 287 18.86 -0.72 -0.65
CA VAL A 287 18.39 -2.09 -0.94
C VAL A 287 19.49 -2.83 -1.72
N MET A 288 20.06 -3.83 -1.07
CA MET A 288 21.16 -4.67 -1.57
C MET A 288 20.55 -5.95 -2.16
N ILE A 289 20.35 -6.01 -3.48
CA ILE A 289 19.65 -7.12 -4.14
C ILE A 289 20.59 -8.29 -4.43
N ASP A 290 20.34 -9.42 -3.78
CA ASP A 290 20.85 -10.76 -4.12
C ASP A 290 22.39 -10.86 -4.31
N TRP A 291 23.16 -10.16 -3.50
CA TRP A 291 24.61 -10.28 -3.48
C TRP A 291 25.07 -11.60 -2.86
N GLN A 292 24.53 -12.72 -3.38
CA GLN A 292 24.73 -14.07 -2.88
C GLN A 292 25.90 -14.78 -3.59
N LYS A 293 26.52 -15.73 -2.89
CA LYS A 293 27.50 -16.65 -3.50
C LYS A 293 26.87 -17.50 -4.60
N ASP A 294 25.56 -17.76 -4.54
CA ASP A 294 24.78 -18.37 -5.63
C ASP A 294 25.00 -17.64 -6.98
N PHE A 295 25.06 -16.32 -6.98
CA PHE A 295 25.19 -15.52 -8.20
C PHE A 295 26.61 -15.06 -8.47
N CYS A 296 27.36 -14.70 -7.43
CA CYS A 296 28.67 -14.04 -7.54
C CYS A 296 29.88 -15.00 -7.40
N HIS A 297 29.66 -16.29 -7.18
CA HIS A 297 30.74 -17.27 -7.06
C HIS A 297 30.78 -18.20 -8.29
N PRO A 298 31.96 -18.49 -8.90
CA PRO A 298 32.04 -19.37 -10.08
C PRO A 298 31.44 -20.75 -9.91
N GLY A 299 31.47 -21.30 -8.69
CA GLY A 299 30.85 -22.57 -8.33
C GLY A 299 29.40 -22.45 -7.84
N GLY A 300 28.80 -21.26 -7.84
CA GLY A 300 27.42 -21.02 -7.43
C GLY A 300 26.40 -21.34 -8.52
N PHE A 301 25.13 -20.98 -8.25
CA PHE A 301 24.03 -21.20 -9.18
C PHE A 301 24.29 -20.57 -10.56
N GLY A 302 24.71 -19.28 -10.61
CA GLY A 302 24.98 -18.59 -11.87
C GLY A 302 26.05 -19.27 -12.71
N GLY A 303 27.18 -19.64 -12.09
CA GLY A 303 28.27 -20.36 -12.75
C GLY A 303 27.85 -21.77 -13.20
N SER A 304 27.01 -22.46 -12.43
CA SER A 304 26.50 -23.80 -12.81
C SER A 304 25.63 -23.80 -14.07
N LEU A 305 25.07 -22.64 -14.42
CA LEU A 305 24.33 -22.43 -15.68
C LEU A 305 25.25 -22.08 -16.86
N GLY A 306 26.56 -22.02 -16.64
CA GLY A 306 27.55 -21.70 -17.67
C GLY A 306 27.79 -20.20 -17.86
N ASN A 307 27.30 -19.35 -16.97
CA ASN A 307 27.53 -17.90 -17.03
C ASN A 307 28.93 -17.53 -16.52
N ASP A 308 29.52 -16.48 -17.12
CA ASP A 308 30.68 -15.80 -16.56
C ASP A 308 30.24 -14.88 -15.41
N VAL A 309 30.65 -15.19 -14.20
CA VAL A 309 30.35 -14.41 -12.99
C VAL A 309 31.32 -13.25 -12.75
N SER A 310 32.37 -13.13 -13.56
CA SER A 310 33.43 -12.12 -13.37
C SER A 310 32.90 -10.69 -13.38
N PRO A 311 31.93 -10.29 -14.24
CA PRO A 311 31.33 -8.96 -14.20
C PRO A 311 30.64 -8.65 -12.87
N LEU A 312 29.92 -9.64 -12.30
CA LEU A 312 29.23 -9.47 -11.02
C LEU A 312 30.22 -9.25 -9.87
N ILE A 313 31.30 -10.03 -9.86
CA ILE A 313 32.38 -9.88 -8.88
C ILE A 313 33.03 -8.50 -9.00
N ALA A 314 33.25 -8.00 -10.22
CA ALA A 314 33.87 -6.69 -10.48
C ALA A 314 33.02 -5.52 -9.94
N ALA A 315 31.71 -5.66 -9.77
CA ALA A 315 30.84 -4.64 -9.20
C ALA A 315 30.80 -4.61 -7.65
N ILE A 316 31.27 -5.67 -6.98
CA ILE A 316 31.29 -5.76 -5.50
C ILE A 316 31.99 -4.57 -4.84
N PRO A 317 33.18 -4.10 -5.29
CA PRO A 317 33.83 -2.96 -4.65
C PRO A 317 33.01 -1.66 -4.69
N ALA A 318 32.27 -1.40 -5.74
CA ALA A 318 31.38 -0.24 -5.83
C ALA A 318 30.18 -0.38 -4.86
N ALA A 319 29.56 -1.55 -4.83
CA ALA A 319 28.49 -1.86 -3.88
C ALA A 319 28.96 -1.73 -2.42
N ALA A 320 30.19 -2.18 -2.11
CA ALA A 320 30.75 -2.06 -0.77
C ALA A 320 30.98 -0.59 -0.35
N ARG A 321 31.38 0.29 -1.28
CA ARG A 321 31.49 1.74 -0.98
C ARG A 321 30.12 2.35 -0.66
N VAL A 322 29.10 2.02 -1.43
CA VAL A 322 27.72 2.50 -1.19
C VAL A 322 27.19 1.98 0.14
N LEU A 323 27.39 0.68 0.43
CA LEU A 323 26.99 0.06 1.70
C LEU A 323 27.67 0.73 2.90
N ALA A 324 28.99 0.97 2.81
CA ALA A 324 29.74 1.65 3.87
C ALA A 324 29.24 3.09 4.10
N ALA A 325 28.91 3.82 3.03
CA ALA A 325 28.35 5.18 3.14
C ALA A 325 26.95 5.18 3.77
N ALA A 326 26.07 4.27 3.38
CA ALA A 326 24.74 4.13 3.96
C ALA A 326 24.80 3.81 5.47
N ARG A 327 25.67 2.89 5.87
CA ARG A 327 25.93 2.57 7.28
C ARG A 327 26.47 3.77 8.07
N ALA A 328 27.41 4.52 7.50
CA ALA A 328 27.96 5.73 8.13
C ALA A 328 26.91 6.83 8.28
N ALA A 329 25.96 6.92 7.35
CA ALA A 329 24.82 7.84 7.41
C ALA A 329 23.66 7.34 8.28
N SER A 330 23.79 6.18 8.93
CA SER A 330 22.72 5.51 9.68
C SER A 330 21.45 5.29 8.83
N MET A 331 21.60 5.16 7.52
CA MET A 331 20.52 4.86 6.59
C MET A 331 20.08 3.40 6.76
N PRO A 332 18.78 3.09 6.79
CA PRO A 332 18.30 1.71 6.78
C PRO A 332 18.89 0.91 5.61
N VAL A 333 19.42 -0.27 5.91
CA VAL A 333 19.98 -1.19 4.92
C VAL A 333 19.12 -2.47 4.90
N ILE A 334 18.69 -2.84 3.71
CA ILE A 334 17.93 -4.05 3.45
C ILE A 334 18.72 -4.95 2.50
N HIS A 335 18.91 -6.19 2.88
CA HIS A 335 19.50 -7.21 2.02
C HIS A 335 18.42 -8.15 1.53
N THR A 336 18.43 -8.53 0.26
CA THR A 336 17.55 -9.58 -0.26
C THR A 336 18.36 -10.81 -0.64
N LEU A 337 17.74 -11.96 -0.48
CA LEU A 337 18.24 -13.24 -0.97
C LEU A 337 17.11 -13.95 -1.73
N GLU A 338 17.36 -14.29 -3.00
CA GLU A 338 16.50 -15.25 -3.65
C GLU A 338 16.71 -16.62 -3.01
N ALA A 339 15.69 -17.13 -2.34
CA ALA A 339 15.84 -18.30 -1.49
C ALA A 339 14.52 -19.04 -1.30
N HIS A 340 14.55 -20.33 -1.58
CA HIS A 340 13.43 -21.24 -1.35
C HIS A 340 13.55 -22.00 -0.05
N LEU A 341 12.41 -22.49 0.46
CA LEU A 341 12.37 -23.39 1.61
C LEU A 341 13.15 -24.68 1.30
N PRO A 342 13.70 -25.36 2.32
CA PRO A 342 14.49 -26.59 2.09
C PRO A 342 13.75 -27.71 1.36
N ASP A 343 12.41 -27.77 1.49
CA ASP A 343 11.54 -28.72 0.79
C ASP A 343 11.06 -28.22 -0.58
N LEU A 344 11.44 -26.99 -0.97
CA LEU A 344 11.03 -26.29 -2.18
C LEU A 344 9.51 -26.10 -2.34
N SER A 345 8.73 -26.18 -1.24
CA SER A 345 7.27 -26.04 -1.26
C SER A 345 6.81 -24.63 -1.73
N ASP A 346 7.68 -23.62 -1.56
CA ASP A 346 7.46 -22.24 -2.02
C ASP A 346 7.99 -21.97 -3.44
N CYS A 347 8.58 -22.99 -4.11
CA CYS A 347 9.07 -22.87 -5.47
C CYS A 347 7.98 -23.30 -6.47
N PRO A 348 7.41 -22.38 -7.28
CA PRO A 348 6.39 -22.76 -8.24
C PRO A 348 6.89 -23.83 -9.22
N ALA A 349 6.04 -24.83 -9.50
CA ALA A 349 6.39 -25.93 -10.42
C ALA A 349 6.85 -25.41 -11.79
N SER A 350 6.29 -24.31 -12.28
CA SER A 350 6.71 -23.66 -13.52
C SER A 350 8.13 -23.08 -13.43
N LYS A 351 8.54 -22.53 -12.26
CA LYS A 351 9.90 -22.03 -12.02
C LYS A 351 10.91 -23.17 -11.98
N LYS A 352 10.63 -24.22 -11.20
CA LYS A 352 11.49 -25.43 -11.14
C LYS A 352 11.63 -26.09 -12.50
N ARG A 353 10.56 -26.17 -13.30
CA ARG A 353 10.59 -26.76 -14.64
C ARG A 353 11.44 -25.95 -15.63
N ARG A 354 11.41 -24.60 -15.57
CA ARG A 354 12.24 -23.73 -16.40
C ARG A 354 13.71 -23.72 -15.95
N CYS A 355 13.95 -23.89 -14.66
CA CYS A 355 15.29 -23.90 -14.09
C CYS A 355 15.45 -25.11 -13.14
N PRO A 356 15.73 -26.30 -13.70
CA PRO A 356 15.90 -27.55 -12.93
C PRO A 356 17.04 -27.48 -11.89
N ALA A 357 18.02 -26.61 -12.10
CA ALA A 357 19.16 -26.43 -11.19
C ALA A 357 18.79 -25.90 -9.80
N ILE A 358 17.60 -25.27 -9.62
CA ILE A 358 17.14 -24.83 -8.30
C ILE A 358 17.01 -26.03 -7.35
N GLY A 359 17.66 -25.95 -6.20
CA GLY A 359 17.66 -27.02 -5.21
C GLY A 359 18.63 -28.16 -5.50
N GLU A 360 19.37 -28.13 -6.61
CA GLU A 360 20.43 -29.10 -6.89
C GLU A 360 21.76 -28.68 -6.23
N PRO A 361 22.65 -29.64 -5.92
CA PRO A 361 23.99 -29.34 -5.38
C PRO A 361 24.82 -28.47 -6.32
N VAL A 362 25.58 -27.52 -5.74
CA VAL A 362 26.50 -26.65 -6.48
C VAL A 362 27.90 -26.71 -5.88
N ALA A 363 28.92 -26.42 -6.69
CA ALA A 363 30.35 -26.51 -6.30
C ALA A 363 30.72 -25.50 -5.19
N ALA A 364 30.00 -24.38 -5.08
CA ALA A 364 30.15 -23.40 -3.98
C ALA A 364 29.68 -23.94 -2.62
N GLY A 365 29.12 -25.14 -2.60
CA GLY A 365 28.64 -25.82 -1.39
C GLY A 365 27.14 -25.65 -1.16
N GLY A 366 26.49 -26.77 -0.86
CA GLY A 366 25.04 -26.82 -0.60
C GLY A 366 24.20 -26.85 -1.87
N ARG A 367 22.93 -26.53 -1.71
CA ARG A 367 21.87 -26.58 -2.75
C ARG A 367 21.54 -25.18 -3.26
N ALA A 368 21.53 -25.01 -4.59
CA ALA A 368 21.28 -23.75 -5.25
C ALA A 368 19.96 -23.09 -4.82
N LEU A 369 20.01 -21.83 -4.42
CA LEU A 369 18.86 -20.99 -4.03
C LEU A 369 18.00 -21.58 -2.91
N VAL A 370 18.62 -22.30 -1.97
CA VAL A 370 17.93 -22.88 -0.80
C VAL A 370 18.37 -22.18 0.47
N ARG A 371 17.41 -21.80 1.31
CA ARG A 371 17.66 -21.07 2.58
C ARG A 371 18.56 -21.87 3.50
N GLY A 372 19.57 -21.17 4.05
CA GLY A 372 20.51 -21.75 5.00
C GLY A 372 21.66 -22.54 4.37
N GLU A 373 21.65 -22.73 3.06
CA GLU A 373 22.77 -23.39 2.36
C GLU A 373 23.94 -22.43 2.20
N PRO A 374 25.21 -22.94 2.19
CA PRO A 374 26.40 -22.09 2.12
C PRO A 374 26.46 -21.18 0.88
N CYS A 375 26.01 -21.68 -0.28
CA CYS A 375 25.96 -20.89 -1.52
C CYS A 375 24.87 -19.78 -1.46
N ASN A 376 23.85 -19.95 -0.64
CA ASN A 376 22.77 -18.95 -0.49
C ASN A 376 23.17 -17.75 0.40
N ALA A 377 24.30 -17.83 1.11
CA ALA A 377 24.84 -16.73 1.89
C ALA A 377 25.28 -15.57 0.99
N LEU A 378 25.24 -14.35 1.55
CA LEU A 378 25.83 -13.17 0.93
C LEU A 378 27.36 -13.37 0.74
N VAL A 379 27.93 -12.67 -0.24
CA VAL A 379 29.40 -12.58 -0.36
C VAL A 379 29.95 -11.85 0.86
N ASP A 380 31.14 -12.23 1.28
CA ASP A 380 31.71 -11.81 2.58
C ASP A 380 31.90 -10.28 2.67
N GLU A 381 32.24 -9.63 1.54
CA GLU A 381 32.43 -8.18 1.44
C GLU A 381 31.14 -7.37 1.65
N LEU A 382 29.98 -7.99 1.43
CA LEU A 382 28.66 -7.37 1.52
C LEU A 382 27.78 -8.04 2.58
N ALA A 383 28.40 -8.73 3.54
CA ALA A 383 27.67 -9.37 4.63
C ALA A 383 26.84 -8.37 5.44
N HIS A 384 25.63 -8.77 5.81
CA HIS A 384 24.76 -7.96 6.64
C HIS A 384 25.28 -7.84 8.08
N LEU A 385 25.01 -6.72 8.73
CA LEU A 385 25.27 -6.52 10.15
C LEU A 385 24.06 -6.90 11.01
N PRO A 386 24.26 -7.22 12.30
CA PRO A 386 23.14 -7.38 13.23
C PRO A 386 22.26 -6.13 13.26
N GLY A 387 20.95 -6.32 13.08
CA GLY A 387 19.96 -5.24 13.01
C GLY A 387 19.60 -4.79 11.59
N GLU A 388 20.38 -5.14 10.56
CA GLU A 388 19.98 -4.92 9.17
C GLU A 388 18.92 -5.93 8.74
N LYS A 389 17.93 -5.47 7.98
CA LYS A 389 16.82 -6.33 7.52
C LYS A 389 17.29 -7.25 6.41
N VAL A 390 17.00 -8.55 6.56
CA VAL A 390 17.21 -9.56 5.52
C VAL A 390 15.87 -10.07 5.03
N ILE A 391 15.64 -10.02 3.72
CA ILE A 391 14.43 -10.47 3.04
C ILE A 391 14.76 -11.74 2.24
N HIS A 392 14.14 -12.84 2.60
CA HIS A 392 14.17 -14.07 1.78
C HIS A 392 12.99 -14.04 0.81
N LYS A 393 13.26 -13.93 -0.49
CA LYS A 393 12.22 -13.82 -1.52
C LYS A 393 12.14 -15.08 -2.38
N PRO A 394 10.93 -15.64 -2.59
CA PRO A 394 10.74 -16.80 -3.47
C PRO A 394 10.65 -16.41 -4.95
N GLY A 395 10.45 -15.13 -5.21
CA GLY A 395 10.31 -14.53 -6.55
C GLY A 395 11.55 -13.76 -7.00
N LYS A 396 11.45 -13.15 -8.19
CA LYS A 396 12.49 -12.25 -8.70
C LYS A 396 12.41 -10.88 -8.02
N GLY A 397 11.19 -10.33 -7.90
CA GLY A 397 10.94 -9.10 -7.17
C GLY A 397 10.96 -9.30 -5.66
N ALA A 398 11.42 -8.29 -4.94
CA ALA A 398 11.59 -8.37 -3.48
C ALA A 398 10.31 -8.08 -2.71
N PHE A 399 9.29 -7.54 -3.34
CA PHE A 399 7.99 -7.29 -2.71
C PHE A 399 7.04 -8.50 -2.82
N PHE A 400 7.25 -9.37 -3.80
CA PHE A 400 6.39 -10.54 -4.00
C PHE A 400 6.56 -11.58 -2.88
N GLY A 401 5.50 -11.80 -2.11
CA GLY A 401 5.47 -12.83 -1.06
C GLY A 401 6.40 -12.54 0.13
N THR A 402 6.69 -11.26 0.41
CA THR A 402 7.57 -10.83 1.52
C THR A 402 6.93 -9.71 2.34
N ASP A 403 7.55 -9.36 3.45
CA ASP A 403 7.16 -8.25 4.33
C ASP A 403 7.90 -6.92 4.00
N LEU A 404 8.56 -6.81 2.84
CA LEU A 404 9.40 -5.66 2.51
C LEU A 404 8.62 -4.35 2.51
N ASP A 405 7.44 -4.32 1.88
CA ASP A 405 6.62 -3.10 1.81
C ASP A 405 6.18 -2.63 3.20
N ALA A 406 5.69 -3.55 4.03
CA ALA A 406 5.29 -3.26 5.40
C ALA A 406 6.47 -2.72 6.23
N HIS A 407 7.67 -3.32 6.07
CA HIS A 407 8.88 -2.89 6.76
C HIS A 407 9.32 -1.47 6.34
N LEU A 408 9.35 -1.17 5.04
CA LEU A 408 9.74 0.14 4.52
C LEU A 408 8.78 1.24 4.98
N ARG A 409 7.46 0.97 4.93
CA ARG A 409 6.43 1.92 5.38
C ARG A 409 6.49 2.19 6.87
N ALA A 410 6.65 1.13 7.68
CA ALA A 410 6.81 1.27 9.13
C ALA A 410 8.05 2.11 9.51
N SER A 411 9.07 2.11 8.64
CA SER A 411 10.29 2.91 8.80
C SER A 411 10.20 4.32 8.18
N GLY A 412 9.05 4.72 7.64
CA GLY A 412 8.86 6.03 7.00
C GLY A 412 9.65 6.23 5.71
N VAL A 413 10.07 5.13 5.06
CA VAL A 413 10.88 5.17 3.84
C VAL A 413 9.98 5.47 2.63
N SER A 414 10.40 6.39 1.78
CA SER A 414 9.77 6.75 0.52
C SER A 414 10.74 6.73 -0.68
N HIS A 415 12.06 6.66 -0.43
CA HIS A 415 13.09 6.67 -1.45
C HIS A 415 13.98 5.44 -1.31
N LEU A 416 14.27 4.77 -2.42
CA LEU A 416 15.04 3.54 -2.43
C LEU A 416 16.27 3.68 -3.33
N ILE A 417 17.43 3.36 -2.77
CA ILE A 417 18.70 3.31 -3.48
C ILE A 417 19.02 1.84 -3.72
N PHE A 418 19.13 1.45 -4.99
CA PHE A 418 19.30 0.05 -5.36
C PHE A 418 20.73 -0.25 -5.80
N THR A 419 21.25 -1.35 -5.30
CA THR A 419 22.41 -2.06 -5.85
C THR A 419 22.08 -3.54 -5.99
N GLY A 420 22.81 -4.30 -6.78
CA GLY A 420 22.54 -5.74 -6.78
C GLY A 420 22.72 -6.44 -8.10
N VAL A 421 22.35 -7.72 -8.10
CA VAL A 421 22.46 -8.62 -9.25
C VAL A 421 21.21 -9.51 -9.41
N THR A 422 20.80 -9.88 -10.64
CA THR A 422 21.29 -9.29 -11.88
C THR A 422 20.44 -8.10 -12.26
N THR A 423 21.05 -7.13 -12.92
CA THR A 423 20.43 -5.82 -13.22
C THR A 423 19.08 -5.97 -13.88
N GLU A 424 18.97 -6.79 -14.93
CA GLU A 424 17.77 -6.99 -15.74
C GLU A 424 16.72 -7.91 -15.13
N VAL A 425 17.07 -8.71 -14.09
CA VAL A 425 16.14 -9.66 -13.48
C VAL A 425 15.70 -9.17 -12.11
N CYS A 426 16.42 -9.48 -11.05
CA CYS A 426 15.98 -9.23 -9.68
C CYS A 426 15.96 -7.73 -9.35
N VAL A 427 16.97 -6.98 -9.80
CA VAL A 427 17.09 -5.54 -9.54
C VAL A 427 15.96 -4.78 -10.24
N GLN A 428 15.83 -4.92 -11.57
CA GLN A 428 14.80 -4.21 -12.33
C GLN A 428 13.38 -4.62 -11.90
N THR A 429 13.15 -5.92 -11.62
CA THR A 429 11.83 -6.36 -11.15
C THR A 429 11.46 -5.71 -9.83
N THR A 430 12.40 -5.71 -8.86
CA THR A 430 12.16 -5.06 -7.55
C THR A 430 11.93 -3.56 -7.70
N MET A 431 12.70 -2.90 -8.56
CA MET A 431 12.58 -1.46 -8.80
C MET A 431 11.23 -1.10 -9.43
N ARG A 432 10.70 -1.91 -10.36
CA ARG A 432 9.36 -1.72 -10.95
C ARG A 432 8.26 -1.94 -9.91
N GLU A 433 8.37 -3.01 -9.11
CA GLU A 433 7.43 -3.25 -8.00
C GLU A 433 7.42 -2.11 -6.97
N ALA A 434 8.59 -1.50 -6.70
CA ALA A 434 8.73 -0.35 -5.81
C ALA A 434 8.08 0.90 -6.41
N ASN A 435 8.35 1.19 -7.69
CA ASN A 435 7.78 2.34 -8.41
C ASN A 435 6.25 2.27 -8.43
N ASP A 436 5.67 1.09 -8.76
CA ASP A 436 4.23 0.88 -8.76
C ASP A 436 3.58 1.05 -7.37
N ARG A 437 4.38 0.98 -6.29
CA ARG A 437 3.95 1.23 -4.90
C ARG A 437 4.19 2.67 -4.42
N GLY A 438 4.68 3.54 -5.31
CA GLY A 438 4.91 4.96 -5.03
C GLY A 438 6.24 5.26 -4.35
N TYR A 439 7.24 4.36 -4.41
CA TYR A 439 8.61 4.68 -4.00
C TYR A 439 9.37 5.38 -5.13
N GLU A 440 10.12 6.42 -4.77
CA GLU A 440 11.11 7.00 -5.67
C GLU A 440 12.38 6.16 -5.67
N CYS A 441 12.86 5.79 -6.86
CA CYS A 441 13.86 4.75 -7.01
C CYS A 441 15.09 5.23 -7.79
N ILE A 442 16.30 5.02 -7.25
CA ILE A 442 17.55 5.26 -7.96
C ILE A 442 18.40 3.98 -7.98
N LEU A 443 18.91 3.61 -9.15
CA LEU A 443 19.83 2.49 -9.34
C LEU A 443 21.28 2.99 -9.44
N VAL A 444 22.16 2.39 -8.66
CA VAL A 444 23.60 2.68 -8.72
C VAL A 444 24.25 1.87 -9.84
N GLU A 445 24.58 2.54 -10.96
CA GLU A 445 24.96 1.93 -12.24
C GLU A 445 26.18 1.00 -12.17
N ASP A 446 27.19 1.36 -11.41
CA ASP A 446 28.44 0.60 -11.26
C ASP A 446 28.45 -0.32 -10.02
N ALA A 447 27.33 -0.29 -9.25
CA ALA A 447 27.04 -1.22 -8.17
C ALA A 447 25.88 -2.16 -8.51
N THR A 448 25.62 -2.38 -9.78
CA THR A 448 24.74 -3.42 -10.32
C THR A 448 25.38 -4.04 -11.54
N GLU A 449 25.13 -5.33 -11.79
CA GLU A 449 25.73 -6.00 -12.94
C GLU A 449 24.86 -7.15 -13.46
N SER A 450 25.13 -7.52 -14.70
CA SER A 450 24.51 -8.65 -15.41
C SER A 450 25.59 -9.59 -15.92
N TYR A 451 25.25 -10.85 -16.14
CA TYR A 451 26.08 -11.78 -16.90
C TYR A 451 26.25 -11.35 -18.37
N PHE A 452 25.35 -10.48 -18.85
CA PHE A 452 25.25 -10.00 -20.22
C PHE A 452 25.29 -8.47 -20.27
N PRO A 453 26.42 -7.85 -20.68
CA PRO A 453 26.56 -6.38 -20.66
C PRO A 453 25.47 -5.64 -21.43
N GLU A 454 24.98 -6.21 -22.52
CA GLU A 454 23.90 -5.64 -23.33
C GLU A 454 22.57 -5.57 -22.56
N PHE A 455 22.28 -6.52 -21.66
CA PHE A 455 21.07 -6.50 -20.85
C PHE A 455 21.14 -5.46 -19.74
N LYS A 456 22.33 -5.27 -19.13
CA LYS A 456 22.56 -4.17 -18.22
C LYS A 456 22.34 -2.83 -18.91
N ALA A 457 22.97 -2.60 -20.07
CA ALA A 457 22.86 -1.36 -20.82
C ALA A 457 21.39 -1.04 -21.20
N ALA A 458 20.67 -2.06 -21.70
CA ALA A 458 19.27 -1.93 -22.01
C ALA A 458 18.41 -1.61 -20.78
N THR A 459 18.70 -2.22 -19.64
CA THR A 459 17.99 -1.99 -18.38
C THR A 459 18.16 -0.56 -17.89
N LEU A 460 19.41 -0.04 -17.89
CA LEU A 460 19.66 1.36 -17.51
C LEU A 460 18.91 2.34 -18.41
N ALA A 461 18.91 2.09 -19.73
CA ALA A 461 18.15 2.88 -20.68
C ALA A 461 16.64 2.83 -20.40
N MET A 462 16.07 1.64 -20.09
CA MET A 462 14.65 1.49 -19.76
C MET A 462 14.25 2.21 -18.47
N ILE A 463 15.12 2.27 -17.49
CA ILE A 463 14.84 2.96 -16.21
C ILE A 463 14.64 4.45 -16.44
N THR A 464 15.53 5.07 -17.21
CA THR A 464 15.60 6.53 -17.39
C THR A 464 14.74 7.06 -18.53
N MET A 465 14.19 6.18 -19.39
CA MET A 465 13.30 6.59 -20.49
C MET A 465 12.09 7.40 -20.00
N GLN A 466 11.52 8.21 -20.89
CA GLN A 466 10.32 9.00 -20.61
C GLN A 466 10.45 9.83 -19.31
N ASN A 467 11.62 10.42 -19.11
CA ASN A 467 11.94 11.23 -17.93
C ASN A 467 11.92 10.44 -16.61
N GLY A 468 12.40 9.19 -16.64
CA GLY A 468 12.53 8.34 -15.45
C GLY A 468 11.27 7.53 -15.12
N ILE A 469 10.64 6.91 -16.13
CA ILE A 469 9.37 6.15 -15.95
C ILE A 469 9.46 5.03 -14.90
N VAL A 470 10.65 4.51 -14.66
CA VAL A 470 10.92 3.53 -13.60
C VAL A 470 11.75 4.13 -12.47
N GLY A 471 12.49 5.21 -12.75
CA GLY A 471 13.31 5.89 -11.76
C GLY A 471 14.56 6.53 -12.35
N TRP A 472 15.59 6.64 -11.53
CA TRP A 472 16.86 7.32 -11.82
C TRP A 472 18.02 6.36 -11.84
N THR A 473 19.13 6.81 -12.44
CA THR A 473 20.43 6.13 -12.35
C THR A 473 21.54 7.12 -11.98
N ALA A 474 22.56 6.67 -11.27
CA ALA A 474 23.77 7.44 -10.98
C ALA A 474 24.96 6.53 -10.67
N LYS A 475 26.18 7.08 -10.65
CA LYS A 475 27.38 6.37 -10.25
C LYS A 475 27.49 6.25 -8.73
N ALA A 476 28.19 5.23 -8.25
CA ALA A 476 28.40 5.00 -6.83
C ALA A 476 29.04 6.20 -6.13
N ASP A 477 30.00 6.86 -6.74
CA ASP A 477 30.70 7.99 -6.14
C ASP A 477 29.75 9.19 -5.91
N ASP A 478 28.84 9.48 -6.86
CA ASP A 478 27.85 10.54 -6.70
C ASP A 478 26.86 10.24 -5.57
N VAL A 479 26.41 8.98 -5.48
CA VAL A 479 25.50 8.52 -4.42
C VAL A 479 26.20 8.54 -3.05
N VAL A 480 27.45 8.11 -2.97
CA VAL A 480 28.26 8.14 -1.74
C VAL A 480 28.48 9.58 -1.25
N ILE A 481 28.73 10.52 -2.16
CA ILE A 481 28.83 11.95 -1.81
C ILE A 481 27.51 12.44 -1.24
N ALA A 482 26.39 12.13 -1.88
CA ALA A 482 25.07 12.54 -1.45
C ALA A 482 24.65 11.99 -0.07
N MET A 483 25.14 10.80 0.30
CA MET A 483 24.90 10.19 1.62
C MET A 483 25.74 10.82 2.75
N ARG A 484 26.80 11.53 2.43
CA ARG A 484 27.68 12.16 3.42
C ARG A 484 27.25 13.57 3.82
N GLY A 485 26.29 14.15 3.10
CA GLY A 485 25.72 15.49 3.33
C GLY A 485 26.56 16.57 2.69
#